data_c38156896f344d80766986d8c8f048d4
#
_entry.id   c38156896f344d80766986d8c8f048d4
#
_cell.length_a   1.000
_cell.length_b   1.000
_cell.length_c   1.000
_cell.angle_alpha   90.00
_cell.angle_beta   90.00
_cell.angle_gamma   90.00
#
_symmetry.space_group_name_H-M   'P 1'
#
loop_
_entity.id
_entity.type
_entity.pdbx_description
1 polymer ?
#
loop_
_entity_poly.entity_id
_entity_poly.type
_entity_poly.pdbx_seq_one_letter_code
_entity_poly.pdbx_strand_id
1 'polypeptide(L)'
;MEILVLAEQHNDERIIKDIGGELEKFNPDVIYHELCIVYDTSMLEGRKCVYIEPDDLKKINQLVYEYENTGVGRPTIGYPSDISDYCIENKATLASIDVPNDDREKLKLAGKAQEHQAREMYMTSVLLDELDELDIDKVAIVVGAAHLRSVDSKISGGHSTLRMYLDSRNDVTYGNPFVIKAADKEAIKLNKEIK
;
A
#
# COMPACT_ATOMS: atom_id res chain seq x y z
N MET A 1 17.16 -10.26 2.11
CA MET A 1 15.71 -9.96 2.06
C MET A 1 15.22 -10.15 0.65
N GLU A 2 14.00 -10.67 0.46
CA GLU A 2 13.30 -10.72 -0.83
C GLU A 2 12.07 -9.81 -0.76
N ILE A 3 11.82 -9.03 -1.81
CA ILE A 3 10.71 -8.07 -1.84
C ILE A 3 9.79 -8.40 -3.01
N LEU A 4 8.52 -8.69 -2.73
CA LEU A 4 7.47 -8.85 -3.72
C LEU A 4 6.63 -7.59 -3.81
N VAL A 5 6.55 -6.96 -4.98
CA VAL A 5 5.69 -5.80 -5.22
C VAL A 5 4.47 -6.20 -6.02
N LEU A 6 3.29 -5.92 -5.48
CA LEU A 6 1.99 -6.23 -6.08
C LEU A 6 1.22 -4.95 -6.38
N ALA A 7 0.69 -4.85 -7.59
CA ALA A 7 -0.17 -3.76 -8.00
C ALA A 7 -1.63 -4.08 -7.68
N GLU A 8 -2.30 -3.22 -6.93
CA GLU A 8 -3.72 -3.31 -6.65
C GLU A 8 -4.53 -2.41 -7.58
N GLN A 9 -5.67 -2.89 -8.04
CA GLN A 9 -6.69 -2.08 -8.69
C GLN A 9 -7.97 -2.21 -7.86
N HIS A 10 -8.29 -1.15 -7.13
CA HIS A 10 -9.46 -1.12 -6.25
C HIS A 10 -10.73 -1.44 -7.05
N ASN A 11 -11.57 -2.33 -6.52
CA ASN A 11 -12.84 -2.80 -7.09
C ASN A 11 -12.72 -3.81 -8.25
N ASP A 12 -11.58 -4.42 -8.52
CA ASP A 12 -11.50 -5.58 -9.43
C ASP A 12 -11.24 -6.87 -8.62
N GLU A 13 -12.30 -7.64 -8.38
CA GLU A 13 -12.26 -8.89 -7.58
C GLU A 13 -11.26 -9.92 -8.12
N ARG A 14 -10.98 -9.91 -9.43
CA ARG A 14 -10.01 -10.83 -10.04
C ARG A 14 -8.59 -10.47 -9.60
N ILE A 15 -8.29 -9.19 -9.52
CA ILE A 15 -6.96 -8.69 -9.10
C ILE A 15 -6.77 -8.93 -7.60
N ILE A 16 -7.79 -8.71 -6.79
CA ILE A 16 -7.77 -9.01 -5.36
C ILE A 16 -7.46 -10.51 -5.14
N LYS A 17 -8.12 -11.39 -5.89
CA LYS A 17 -7.86 -12.82 -5.85
C LYS A 17 -6.46 -13.19 -6.33
N ASP A 18 -5.95 -12.53 -7.37
CA ASP A 18 -4.59 -12.74 -7.87
C ASP A 18 -3.54 -12.30 -6.83
N ILE A 19 -3.78 -11.21 -6.09
CA ILE A 19 -2.93 -10.76 -4.99
C ILE A 19 -2.85 -11.84 -3.91
N GLY A 20 -3.98 -12.38 -3.45
CA GLY A 20 -4.02 -13.47 -2.48
C GLY A 20 -3.18 -14.68 -2.92
N GLY A 21 -3.34 -15.12 -4.16
CA GLY A 21 -2.57 -16.23 -4.72
C GLY A 21 -1.06 -15.96 -4.85
N GLU A 22 -0.64 -14.73 -5.10
CA GLU A 22 0.78 -14.34 -5.09
C GLU A 22 1.35 -14.28 -3.67
N LEU A 23 0.59 -13.74 -2.71
CA LEU A 23 0.98 -13.72 -1.30
C LEU A 23 1.13 -15.15 -0.74
N GLU A 24 0.18 -16.06 -1.04
CA GLU A 24 0.27 -17.48 -0.62
C GLU A 24 1.55 -18.16 -1.12
N LYS A 25 1.94 -17.93 -2.37
CA LYS A 25 3.16 -18.50 -2.95
C LYS A 25 4.43 -17.90 -2.35
N PHE A 26 4.41 -16.59 -2.12
CA PHE A 26 5.57 -15.86 -1.64
C PHE A 26 5.78 -16.04 -0.13
N ASN A 27 4.68 -16.11 0.64
CA ASN A 27 4.63 -16.25 2.09
C ASN A 27 5.49 -15.18 2.80
N PRO A 28 5.09 -13.90 2.74
CA PRO A 28 5.84 -12.80 3.36
C PRO A 28 5.73 -12.80 4.88
N ASP A 29 6.78 -12.31 5.56
CA ASP A 29 6.77 -12.05 6.99
C ASP A 29 6.03 -10.74 7.32
N VAL A 30 6.18 -9.73 6.45
CA VAL A 30 5.53 -8.41 6.56
C VAL A 30 4.88 -8.02 5.25
N ILE A 31 3.68 -7.44 5.33
CA ILE A 31 2.95 -6.86 4.21
C ILE A 31 2.78 -5.36 4.45
N TYR A 32 3.47 -4.53 3.66
CA TYR A 32 3.20 -3.11 3.55
C TYR A 32 2.03 -2.87 2.61
N HIS A 33 0.97 -2.22 3.10
CA HIS A 33 -0.24 -2.01 2.31
C HIS A 33 -0.67 -0.54 2.29
N GLU A 34 -0.91 0.00 1.08
CA GLU A 34 -1.37 1.38 0.87
C GLU A 34 -2.71 1.69 1.56
N LEU A 35 -3.63 0.72 1.59
CA LEU A 35 -4.94 0.88 2.24
C LEU A 35 -4.93 0.57 3.74
N CYS A 36 -3.78 0.28 4.34
CA CYS A 36 -3.63 0.27 5.78
C CYS A 36 -3.56 1.74 6.27
N ILE A 37 -4.72 2.33 6.58
CA ILE A 37 -4.87 3.77 6.84
C ILE A 37 -4.91 4.02 8.35
N VAL A 38 -3.96 4.83 8.83
CA VAL A 38 -3.91 5.27 10.23
C VAL A 38 -4.88 6.45 10.43
N TYR A 39 -5.91 6.27 11.24
CA TYR A 39 -6.86 7.32 11.63
C TYR A 39 -6.44 8.06 12.89
N ASP A 40 -5.74 7.39 13.79
CA ASP A 40 -5.20 8.00 15.02
C ASP A 40 -3.67 8.04 14.94
N THR A 41 -3.14 9.23 14.69
CA THR A 41 -1.69 9.44 14.53
C THR A 41 -0.89 9.20 15.80
N SER A 42 -1.54 9.10 16.97
CA SER A 42 -0.85 8.71 18.21
C SER A 42 -0.26 7.30 18.14
N MET A 43 -0.83 6.42 17.29
CA MET A 43 -0.31 5.08 17.06
C MET A 43 1.08 5.06 16.39
N LEU A 44 1.47 6.14 15.72
CA LEU A 44 2.79 6.23 15.09
C LEU A 44 3.94 6.35 16.09
N GLU A 45 3.68 6.88 17.29
CA GLU A 45 4.70 7.04 18.34
C GLU A 45 6.00 7.70 17.83
N GLY A 46 5.87 8.64 16.90
CA GLY A 46 7.01 9.32 16.24
C GLY A 46 7.63 8.56 15.06
N ARG A 47 7.10 7.39 14.71
CA ARG A 47 7.47 6.62 13.50
C ARG A 47 6.65 7.09 12.30
N LYS A 48 7.06 6.65 11.11
CA LYS A 48 6.28 6.87 9.87
C LYS A 48 5.32 5.72 9.57
N CYS A 49 5.51 4.57 10.19
CA CYS A 49 4.83 3.33 9.93
C CYS A 49 4.24 2.74 11.20
N VAL A 50 3.08 2.10 11.10
CA VAL A 50 2.47 1.29 12.17
C VAL A 50 2.52 -0.17 11.73
N TYR A 51 3.04 -1.03 12.59
CA TYR A 51 3.00 -2.48 12.45
C TYR A 51 1.85 -3.04 13.27
N ILE A 52 1.10 -3.96 12.71
CA ILE A 52 -0.06 -4.58 13.34
C ILE A 52 0.14 -6.09 13.30
N GLU A 53 0.37 -6.65 14.46
CA GLU A 53 0.54 -8.08 14.62
C GLU A 53 -0.80 -8.83 14.40
N PRO A 54 -0.77 -10.10 13.99
CA PRO A 54 -1.97 -10.89 13.70
C PRO A 54 -2.98 -10.94 14.86
N ASP A 55 -2.52 -10.94 16.11
CA ASP A 55 -3.42 -10.94 17.25
C ASP A 55 -4.08 -9.58 17.52
N ASP A 56 -3.44 -8.49 17.14
CA ASP A 56 -4.03 -7.16 17.19
C ASP A 56 -5.00 -6.95 16.02
N LEU A 57 -4.71 -7.51 14.83
CA LEU A 57 -5.65 -7.53 13.71
C LEU A 57 -6.99 -8.17 14.09
N LYS A 58 -6.98 -9.29 14.83
CA LYS A 58 -8.22 -9.92 15.33
C LYS A 58 -9.05 -9.00 16.21
N LYS A 59 -8.38 -8.27 17.12
CA LYS A 59 -9.06 -7.29 18.01
C LYS A 59 -9.63 -6.13 17.21
N ILE A 60 -8.87 -5.60 16.25
CA ILE A 60 -9.32 -4.48 15.42
C ILE A 60 -10.47 -4.91 14.51
N ASN A 61 -10.44 -6.13 13.93
CA ASN A 61 -11.56 -6.67 13.15
C ASN A 61 -12.85 -6.72 13.95
N GLN A 62 -12.78 -7.09 15.23
CA GLN A 62 -13.94 -7.05 16.10
C GLN A 62 -14.46 -5.62 16.31
N LEU A 63 -13.56 -4.64 16.51
CA LEU A 63 -13.96 -3.22 16.64
C LEU A 63 -14.56 -2.66 15.35
N VAL A 64 -14.01 -3.02 14.19
CA VAL A 64 -14.57 -2.65 12.87
C VAL A 64 -15.99 -3.19 12.74
N TYR A 65 -16.20 -4.47 13.03
CA TYR A 65 -17.51 -5.10 12.99
C TYR A 65 -18.50 -4.42 13.95
N GLU A 66 -18.09 -4.11 15.18
CA GLU A 66 -18.93 -3.39 16.15
C GLU A 66 -19.29 -1.98 15.66
N TYR A 67 -18.32 -1.25 15.10
CA TYR A 67 -18.55 0.08 14.52
C TYR A 67 -19.52 0.05 13.34
N GLU A 68 -19.38 -0.89 12.44
CA GLU A 68 -20.28 -1.04 11.29
C GLU A 68 -21.74 -1.33 11.71
N ASN A 69 -21.91 -2.07 12.80
CA ASN A 69 -23.25 -2.43 13.31
C ASN A 69 -23.86 -1.39 14.24
N THR A 70 -23.07 -0.59 14.93
CA THR A 70 -23.53 0.33 15.98
C THR A 70 -23.29 1.81 15.70
N GLY A 71 -22.33 2.12 14.81
CA GLY A 71 -21.83 3.48 14.57
C GLY A 71 -21.02 4.06 15.73
N VAL A 72 -20.66 3.25 16.73
CA VAL A 72 -19.93 3.68 17.94
C VAL A 72 -18.52 3.09 17.95
N GLY A 73 -17.53 3.91 18.29
CA GLY A 73 -16.15 3.44 18.46
C GLY A 73 -15.40 3.28 17.13
N ARG A 74 -15.27 4.38 16.34
CA ARG A 74 -14.51 4.34 15.09
C ARG A 74 -13.13 3.70 15.29
N PRO A 75 -12.73 2.72 14.47
CA PRO A 75 -11.42 2.09 14.58
C PRO A 75 -10.29 3.11 14.37
N THR A 76 -9.18 2.92 15.07
CA THR A 76 -7.98 3.79 14.98
C THR A 76 -7.19 3.56 13.70
N ILE A 77 -7.43 2.43 13.04
CA ILE A 77 -6.80 2.03 11.78
C ILE A 77 -7.81 1.30 10.91
N GLY A 78 -7.73 1.48 9.60
CA GLY A 78 -8.52 0.77 8.59
C GLY A 78 -7.62 0.00 7.64
N TYR A 79 -8.08 -1.13 7.14
CA TYR A 79 -7.37 -1.97 6.15
C TYR A 79 -8.37 -2.87 5.40
N PRO A 80 -7.98 -3.44 4.24
CA PRO A 80 -8.81 -4.41 3.54
C PRO A 80 -8.95 -5.70 4.34
N SER A 81 -10.18 -6.26 4.40
CA SER A 81 -10.48 -7.47 5.19
C SER A 81 -9.74 -8.71 4.69
N ASP A 82 -9.63 -8.89 3.38
CA ASP A 82 -8.93 -10.01 2.74
C ASP A 82 -7.43 -10.03 3.08
N ILE A 83 -6.79 -8.87 3.16
CA ILE A 83 -5.39 -8.75 3.59
C ILE A 83 -5.25 -9.04 5.09
N SER A 84 -6.17 -8.54 5.92
CA SER A 84 -6.14 -8.84 7.35
C SER A 84 -6.37 -10.32 7.64
N ASP A 85 -7.29 -10.95 6.92
CA ASP A 85 -7.55 -12.38 7.03
C ASP A 85 -6.32 -13.20 6.63
N TYR A 86 -5.68 -12.84 5.51
CA TYR A 86 -4.41 -13.46 5.11
C TYR A 86 -3.34 -13.34 6.20
N CYS A 87 -3.14 -12.12 6.76
CA CYS A 87 -2.15 -11.90 7.82
C CYS A 87 -2.42 -12.74 9.06
N ILE A 88 -3.69 -12.85 9.47
CA ILE A 88 -4.10 -13.66 10.62
C ILE A 88 -3.83 -15.15 10.38
N GLU A 89 -4.19 -15.67 9.19
CA GLU A 89 -4.05 -17.09 8.85
C GLU A 89 -2.59 -17.49 8.69
N ASN A 90 -1.77 -16.65 8.08
CA ASN A 90 -0.37 -16.93 7.75
C ASN A 90 0.64 -16.35 8.75
N LYS A 91 0.17 -15.67 9.80
CA LYS A 91 0.99 -15.03 10.84
C LYS A 91 1.94 -13.96 10.30
N ALA A 92 1.52 -13.26 9.23
CA ALA A 92 2.25 -12.13 8.68
C ALA A 92 1.86 -10.83 9.40
N THR A 93 2.82 -9.93 9.60
CA THR A 93 2.56 -8.60 10.15
C THR A 93 2.04 -7.68 9.06
N LEU A 94 0.96 -6.93 9.31
CA LEU A 94 0.49 -5.89 8.42
C LEU A 94 1.11 -4.54 8.80
N ALA A 95 1.61 -3.79 7.81
CA ALA A 95 2.22 -2.49 8.04
C ALA A 95 1.57 -1.38 7.18
N SER A 96 1.39 -0.20 7.77
CA SER A 96 0.94 0.98 7.03
C SER A 96 2.09 1.55 6.21
N ILE A 97 1.80 1.97 4.97
CA ILE A 97 2.80 2.60 4.09
C ILE A 97 2.37 3.98 3.61
N ASP A 98 1.08 4.29 3.64
CA ASP A 98 0.53 5.57 3.15
C ASP A 98 0.48 6.63 4.26
N VAL A 99 0.32 7.89 3.86
CA VAL A 99 0.14 9.01 4.79
C VAL A 99 -1.06 8.78 5.70
N PRO A 100 -0.98 9.18 6.99
CA PRO A 100 -2.11 9.14 7.90
C PRO A 100 -3.32 9.89 7.35
N ASN A 101 -4.53 9.47 7.74
CA ASN A 101 -5.77 10.02 7.19
C ASN A 101 -5.89 11.54 7.28
N ASP A 102 -5.51 12.13 8.40
CA ASP A 102 -5.61 13.58 8.61
C ASP A 102 -4.70 14.38 7.67
N ASP A 103 -3.52 13.85 7.36
CA ASP A 103 -2.60 14.47 6.42
C ASP A 103 -3.06 14.23 4.98
N ARG A 104 -3.63 13.07 4.68
CA ARG A 104 -4.24 12.78 3.38
C ARG A 104 -5.40 13.74 3.07
N GLU A 105 -6.26 14.04 4.04
CA GLU A 105 -7.33 15.04 3.87
C GLU A 105 -6.79 16.45 3.58
N LYS A 106 -5.68 16.85 4.21
CA LYS A 106 -5.01 18.12 3.89
C LYS A 106 -4.41 18.12 2.47
N LEU A 107 -3.79 17.00 2.06
CA LEU A 107 -3.20 16.88 0.72
C LEU A 107 -4.23 16.96 -0.39
N LYS A 108 -5.45 16.45 -0.20
CA LYS A 108 -6.56 16.57 -1.17
C LYS A 108 -6.87 18.04 -1.53
N LEU A 109 -6.66 18.98 -0.60
CA LEU A 109 -6.88 20.41 -0.85
C LEU A 109 -5.85 21.00 -1.83
N ALA A 110 -4.68 20.41 -1.97
CA ALA A 110 -3.63 20.86 -2.89
C ALA A 110 -3.88 20.41 -4.35
N GLY A 111 -4.86 19.52 -4.56
CA GLY A 111 -5.19 18.97 -5.85
C GLY A 111 -4.62 17.57 -6.10
N LYS A 112 -5.28 16.80 -6.96
CA LYS A 112 -5.05 15.36 -7.15
C LYS A 112 -3.60 15.01 -7.52
N ALA A 113 -2.93 15.82 -8.34
CA ALA A 113 -1.56 15.54 -8.77
C ALA A 113 -0.56 15.68 -7.61
N GLN A 114 -0.72 16.76 -6.82
CA GLN A 114 0.12 17.04 -5.65
C GLN A 114 -0.13 16.02 -4.54
N GLU A 115 -1.39 15.66 -4.28
CA GLU A 115 -1.75 14.59 -3.35
C GLU A 115 -1.02 13.31 -3.72
N HIS A 116 -1.12 12.89 -4.98
CA HIS A 116 -0.54 11.64 -5.45
C HIS A 116 0.98 11.62 -5.30
N GLN A 117 1.64 12.70 -5.71
CA GLN A 117 3.09 12.83 -5.57
C GLN A 117 3.54 12.83 -4.10
N ALA A 118 2.84 13.56 -3.24
CA ALA A 118 3.17 13.61 -1.81
C ALA A 118 3.02 12.24 -1.15
N ARG A 119 1.99 11.48 -1.50
CA ARG A 119 1.79 10.10 -1.02
C ARG A 119 2.92 9.18 -1.48
N GLU A 120 3.31 9.24 -2.76
CA GLU A 120 4.44 8.46 -3.27
C GLU A 120 5.76 8.78 -2.56
N MET A 121 6.02 10.06 -2.29
CA MET A 121 7.20 10.49 -1.52
C MET A 121 7.16 9.95 -0.09
N TYR A 122 6.00 9.97 0.55
CA TYR A 122 5.82 9.43 1.90
C TYR A 122 6.06 7.92 1.92
N MET A 123 5.40 7.16 1.03
CA MET A 123 5.58 5.71 0.91
C MET A 123 7.06 5.35 0.66
N THR A 124 7.72 6.09 -0.24
CA THR A 124 9.16 5.91 -0.49
C THR A 124 9.98 6.15 0.78
N SER A 125 9.66 7.19 1.53
CA SER A 125 10.39 7.51 2.76
C SER A 125 10.16 6.49 3.88
N VAL A 126 8.98 5.89 3.96
CA VAL A 126 8.71 4.76 4.86
C VAL A 126 9.61 3.58 4.51
N LEU A 127 9.60 3.18 3.23
CA LEU A 127 10.39 2.02 2.80
C LEU A 127 11.90 2.24 2.91
N LEU A 128 12.39 3.46 2.71
CA LEU A 128 13.80 3.81 2.91
C LEU A 128 14.23 3.66 4.37
N ASP A 129 13.36 4.06 5.29
CA ASP A 129 13.66 3.98 6.73
C ASP A 129 13.54 2.55 7.27
N GLU A 130 12.58 1.77 6.74
CA GLU A 130 12.19 0.49 7.34
C GLU A 130 12.91 -0.72 6.70
N LEU A 131 12.99 -0.80 5.36
CA LEU A 131 13.46 -2.02 4.70
C LEU A 131 14.91 -2.40 5.01
N ASP A 132 15.78 -1.42 5.26
CA ASP A 132 17.19 -1.67 5.54
C ASP A 132 17.44 -1.95 7.05
N GLU A 133 16.45 -1.66 7.91
CA GLU A 133 16.53 -1.89 9.35
C GLU A 133 15.85 -3.20 9.81
N LEU A 134 14.99 -3.77 8.95
CA LEU A 134 14.28 -5.00 9.26
C LEU A 134 15.18 -6.24 9.13
N ASP A 135 15.22 -7.05 10.19
CA ASP A 135 15.85 -8.38 10.19
C ASP A 135 14.80 -9.45 9.83
N ILE A 136 14.32 -9.38 8.59
CA ILE A 136 13.32 -10.30 8.02
C ILE A 136 13.73 -10.73 6.62
N ASP A 137 13.24 -11.90 6.21
CA ASP A 137 13.63 -12.50 4.94
C ASP A 137 12.74 -12.07 3.78
N LYS A 138 11.42 -11.92 4.01
CA LYS A 138 10.43 -11.71 2.95
C LYS A 138 9.45 -10.59 3.26
N VAL A 139 9.35 -9.65 2.35
CA VAL A 139 8.45 -8.50 2.43
C VAL A 139 7.55 -8.45 1.21
N ALA A 140 6.25 -8.28 1.39
CA ALA A 140 5.35 -7.89 0.31
C ALA A 140 4.97 -6.40 0.41
N ILE A 141 4.89 -5.73 -0.73
CA ILE A 141 4.44 -4.34 -0.85
C ILE A 141 3.23 -4.32 -1.77
N VAL A 142 2.06 -3.98 -1.23
CA VAL A 142 0.80 -3.93 -1.98
C VAL A 142 0.35 -2.48 -2.10
N VAL A 143 0.36 -1.97 -3.32
CA VAL A 143 0.03 -0.56 -3.61
C VAL A 143 -0.82 -0.44 -4.85
N GLY A 144 -1.63 0.61 -4.93
CA GLY A 144 -2.42 0.91 -6.11
C GLY A 144 -1.55 1.02 -7.37
N ALA A 145 -2.00 0.41 -8.47
CA ALA A 145 -1.28 0.39 -9.74
C ALA A 145 -0.84 1.80 -10.22
N ALA A 146 -1.61 2.82 -9.85
CA ALA A 146 -1.29 4.21 -10.15
C ALA A 146 0.04 4.68 -9.52
N HIS A 147 0.48 4.09 -8.41
CA HIS A 147 1.75 4.39 -7.74
C HIS A 147 2.95 3.64 -8.33
N LEU A 148 2.71 2.66 -9.21
CA LEU A 148 3.75 1.87 -9.88
C LEU A 148 3.92 2.23 -11.37
N ARG A 149 3.49 3.42 -11.78
CA ARG A 149 3.65 3.89 -13.18
C ARG A 149 5.11 3.93 -13.58
N SER A 150 5.38 3.57 -14.83
CA SER A 150 6.72 3.72 -15.39
C SER A 150 7.13 5.19 -15.50
N VAL A 151 8.44 5.41 -15.54
CA VAL A 151 9.08 6.74 -15.64
C VAL A 151 8.55 7.56 -16.84
N ASP A 152 8.12 6.90 -17.92
CA ASP A 152 7.60 7.54 -19.13
C ASP A 152 6.13 7.98 -19.02
N SER A 153 5.44 7.61 -17.96
CA SER A 153 4.04 8.02 -17.78
C SER A 153 3.99 9.45 -17.24
N LYS A 154 3.47 10.37 -18.04
CA LYS A 154 3.32 11.80 -17.67
C LYS A 154 1.99 12.09 -16.95
N ILE A 155 1.32 11.09 -16.41
CA ILE A 155 0.11 11.30 -15.63
C ILE A 155 0.49 11.92 -14.29
N SER A 156 -0.27 12.91 -13.88
CA SER A 156 -0.15 13.58 -12.58
C SER A 156 1.23 14.18 -12.26
N GLY A 157 1.88 14.82 -13.22
CA GLY A 157 2.97 15.76 -12.92
C GLY A 157 4.36 15.14 -12.67
N GLY A 158 4.60 13.88 -13.00
CA GLY A 158 5.96 13.38 -12.86
C GLY A 158 6.12 11.87 -12.81
N HIS A 159 7.35 11.45 -12.64
CA HIS A 159 7.75 10.06 -12.43
C HIS A 159 7.25 9.56 -11.08
N SER A 160 6.85 8.30 -10.98
CA SER A 160 6.57 7.67 -9.70
C SER A 160 7.86 7.53 -8.90
N THR A 161 8.00 8.27 -7.81
CA THR A 161 9.15 8.20 -6.91
C THR A 161 9.25 6.83 -6.27
N LEU A 162 8.11 6.24 -5.90
CA LEU A 162 8.03 4.90 -5.36
C LEU A 162 8.56 3.87 -6.35
N ARG A 163 8.12 3.92 -7.61
CA ARG A 163 8.60 2.99 -8.65
C ARG A 163 10.10 3.13 -8.89
N MET A 164 10.60 4.36 -8.97
CA MET A 164 12.04 4.61 -9.15
C MET A 164 12.88 4.03 -8.01
N TYR A 165 12.42 4.18 -6.78
CA TYR A 165 13.08 3.58 -5.62
C TYR A 165 13.10 2.06 -5.71
N LEU A 166 11.95 1.44 -5.96
CA LEU A 166 11.85 -0.02 -6.07
C LEU A 166 12.70 -0.57 -7.21
N ASP A 167 12.73 0.09 -8.38
CA ASP A 167 13.56 -0.30 -9.53
C ASP A 167 15.07 -0.15 -9.27
N SER A 168 15.47 0.66 -8.29
CA SER A 168 16.88 0.82 -7.89
C SER A 168 17.40 -0.32 -7.01
N ARG A 169 16.53 -1.16 -6.49
CA ARG A 169 16.88 -2.30 -5.63
C ARG A 169 17.07 -3.58 -6.44
N ASN A 170 17.98 -4.43 -6.01
CA ASN A 170 18.27 -5.71 -6.68
C ASN A 170 17.46 -6.90 -6.11
N ASP A 171 16.79 -6.70 -4.99
CA ASP A 171 16.03 -7.70 -4.24
C ASP A 171 14.51 -7.62 -4.49
N VAL A 172 14.07 -6.77 -5.42
CA VAL A 172 12.67 -6.56 -5.79
C VAL A 172 12.24 -7.44 -6.95
N THR A 173 11.10 -8.11 -6.78
CA THR A 173 10.36 -8.82 -7.82
C THR A 173 8.95 -8.25 -7.94
N TYR A 174 8.50 -8.01 -9.17
CA TYR A 174 7.13 -7.56 -9.43
C TYR A 174 6.25 -8.75 -9.75
N GLY A 175 5.26 -9.02 -8.90
CA GLY A 175 4.14 -9.89 -9.19
C GLY A 175 3.10 -9.16 -10.06
N ASN A 176 2.11 -9.91 -10.54
CA ASN A 176 1.02 -9.43 -11.39
C ASN A 176 1.42 -8.37 -12.45
N PRO A 177 2.46 -8.63 -13.28
CA PRO A 177 3.03 -7.64 -14.20
C PRO A 177 2.03 -7.15 -15.26
N PHE A 178 0.94 -7.88 -15.48
CA PHE A 178 -0.12 -7.49 -16.41
C PHE A 178 -0.84 -6.22 -15.94
N VAL A 179 -1.10 -6.09 -14.65
CA VAL A 179 -1.76 -4.92 -14.05
C VAL A 179 -0.87 -3.69 -14.17
N ILE A 180 0.42 -3.84 -13.89
CA ILE A 180 1.41 -2.76 -14.01
C ILE A 180 1.50 -2.28 -15.47
N LYS A 181 1.57 -3.18 -16.44
CA LYS A 181 1.58 -2.85 -17.88
C LYS A 181 0.27 -2.21 -18.35
N ALA A 182 -0.86 -2.59 -17.76
CA ALA A 182 -2.15 -1.97 -18.08
C ALA A 182 -2.21 -0.53 -17.58
N ALA A 183 -1.73 -0.26 -16.35
CA ALA A 183 -1.62 1.08 -15.80
C ALA A 183 -0.72 1.99 -16.66
N ASP A 184 0.42 1.49 -17.13
CA ASP A 184 1.30 2.22 -18.05
C ASP A 184 0.62 2.56 -19.38
N LYS A 185 -0.16 1.64 -19.95
CA LYS A 185 -0.90 1.88 -21.21
C LYS A 185 -1.99 2.93 -21.04
N GLU A 186 -2.72 2.89 -19.93
CA GLU A 186 -3.76 3.87 -19.63
C GLU A 186 -3.17 5.25 -19.40
N ALA A 187 -2.02 5.30 -18.73
CA ALA A 187 -1.22 6.49 -18.55
C ALA A 187 -0.82 7.14 -19.88
N ILE A 188 -0.35 6.37 -20.83
CA ILE A 188 0.06 6.82 -22.16
C ILE A 188 -1.15 7.33 -22.96
N LYS A 189 -2.32 6.70 -22.81
CA LYS A 189 -3.55 7.11 -23.52
C LYS A 189 -4.04 8.48 -23.04
N LEU A 190 -4.14 8.68 -21.74
CA LEU A 190 -4.56 9.96 -21.15
C LEU A 190 -3.63 11.12 -21.52
N ASN A 191 -2.32 10.87 -21.63
CA ASN A 191 -1.37 11.89 -22.10
C ASN A 191 -1.53 12.31 -23.57
N LYS A 192 -2.14 11.48 -24.41
CA LYS A 192 -2.42 11.82 -25.82
C LYS A 192 -3.70 12.65 -25.98
N GLU A 193 -4.62 12.55 -25.02
CA GLU A 193 -5.90 13.28 -25.05
C GLU A 193 -5.77 14.70 -24.47
N ILE A 194 -4.68 14.98 -23.74
CA ILE A 194 -4.40 16.32 -23.12
C ILE A 194 -3.57 17.22 -24.05
N LYS A 195 -3.08 16.71 -25.18
CA LYS A 195 -2.36 17.46 -26.22
C LYS A 195 -3.28 17.87 -27.35
#